data_aa621ea9d9b81f766b2371368a6396d0
#
_entry.id   aa621ea9d9b81f766b2371368a6396d0
#
_cell.length_a   1.000
_cell.length_b   1.000
_cell.length_c   1.000
_cell.angle_alpha   90.00
_cell.angle_beta   90.00
_cell.angle_gamma   90.00
#
_symmetry.space_group_name_H-M   'P 1'
#
loop_
_entity.id
_entity.type
_entity.pdbx_description
1 polymer ?
#
loop_
_entity_poly.entity_id
_entity_poly.type
_entity_poly.pdbx_seq_one_letter_code
_entity_poly.pdbx_strand_id
1 'polypeptide(L)'
;MIDLTKSKAAFEEARKFMPGGVNSPVRSYPHMGCPPPFIASAKGSHITDIDGNTYIDYVGSWGPMVLGHAHPSVIAAIQKAAERSTSYGAPTPMETEIAELIHEVYPSIEKLRMVNSGTEATMSALRAARGYTGRDKILKFEGCYHGHGDSLLVKAGSGAATFGSPDSAGVTKGTAKDTLVSPYNDIDVFKKLMDEEGDEIAAVIVEPVAGNMCCVPPIDGFLETLRAETEKHGTVLIFDEVMCGFRTSFHGAQARYHIRPDMTCLGKIIGGGLPAAAYGGKREIMNCIAPDGSVYQAGTLSGNPLAVTAGIETLKQMMAIPHFDEILEKKTASLLEGWKEAADKAGVPLICHQSGSMFGIFFSEKEVLNYPDACEANASQFKAWFLSMLDQHIYLAPSPFETLFMSYAHSDEDIEKTIKAAKTAMEAAAKA
;
A
#
# COMPACT_ATOMS: atom_id res chain seq x y z
N MET A 1 -18.07 -22.23 -12.45
CA MET A 1 -17.98 -21.43 -11.20
C MET A 1 -17.42 -22.31 -10.11
N ILE A 2 -16.45 -21.79 -9.35
CA ILE A 2 -15.89 -22.47 -8.17
C ILE A 2 -16.98 -22.68 -7.11
N ASP A 3 -16.83 -23.72 -6.30
CA ASP A 3 -17.71 -23.94 -5.15
C ASP A 3 -17.26 -23.06 -3.98
N LEU A 4 -18.15 -22.20 -3.49
CA LEU A 4 -17.95 -21.32 -2.32
C LEU A 4 -19.04 -21.52 -1.28
N THR A 5 -19.61 -22.73 -1.19
CA THR A 5 -20.75 -23.02 -0.31
C THR A 5 -20.42 -22.81 1.15
N LYS A 6 -19.27 -23.32 1.63
CA LYS A 6 -18.82 -23.12 3.02
C LYS A 6 -18.40 -21.68 3.28
N SER A 7 -17.68 -21.06 2.36
CA SER A 7 -17.28 -19.64 2.43
C SER A 7 -18.51 -18.73 2.56
N LYS A 8 -19.56 -18.98 1.77
CA LYS A 8 -20.83 -18.24 1.88
C LYS A 8 -21.47 -18.39 3.25
N ALA A 9 -21.56 -19.61 3.76
CA ALA A 9 -22.12 -19.86 5.08
C ALA A 9 -21.30 -19.19 6.21
N ALA A 10 -19.97 -19.26 6.12
CA ALA A 10 -19.06 -18.58 7.07
C ALA A 10 -19.20 -17.06 6.99
N PHE A 11 -19.36 -16.50 5.81
CA PHE A 11 -19.59 -15.07 5.63
C PHE A 11 -20.89 -14.59 6.25
N GLU A 12 -22.01 -15.32 6.05
CA GLU A 12 -23.29 -14.99 6.67
C GLU A 12 -23.21 -15.09 8.21
N GLU A 13 -22.46 -16.05 8.74
CA GLU A 13 -22.24 -16.14 10.20
C GLU A 13 -21.38 -14.97 10.70
N ALA A 14 -20.28 -14.63 10.00
CA ALA A 14 -19.40 -13.51 10.37
C ALA A 14 -20.13 -12.16 10.42
N ARG A 15 -21.11 -11.94 9.53
CA ARG A 15 -21.93 -10.71 9.48
C ARG A 15 -22.76 -10.49 10.74
N LYS A 16 -23.03 -11.53 11.53
CA LYS A 16 -23.74 -11.38 12.81
C LYS A 16 -22.89 -10.73 13.90
N PHE A 17 -21.55 -10.81 13.79
CA PHE A 17 -20.61 -10.39 14.82
C PHE A 17 -19.66 -9.26 14.39
N MET A 18 -19.50 -9.06 13.09
CA MET A 18 -18.58 -8.05 12.55
C MET A 18 -19.28 -7.19 11.49
N PRO A 19 -19.04 -5.88 11.45
CA PRO A 19 -19.56 -5.00 10.41
C PRO A 19 -19.17 -5.52 9.00
N GLY A 20 -20.19 -5.84 8.18
CA GLY A 20 -19.98 -6.42 6.86
C GLY A 20 -19.31 -7.81 6.84
N GLY A 21 -19.17 -8.49 8.01
CA GLY A 21 -18.54 -9.80 8.14
C GLY A 21 -17.02 -9.80 8.03
N VAL A 22 -16.37 -8.64 8.09
CA VAL A 22 -14.93 -8.47 7.83
C VAL A 22 -14.30 -7.42 8.75
N ASN A 23 -12.95 -7.48 8.88
CA ASN A 23 -12.16 -6.50 9.61
C ASN A 23 -11.53 -5.41 8.71
N SER A 24 -11.84 -5.42 7.40
CA SER A 24 -11.50 -4.35 6.45
C SER A 24 -12.49 -4.38 5.28
N PRO A 25 -13.07 -3.22 4.87
CA PRO A 25 -14.25 -3.16 4.01
C PRO A 25 -14.13 -3.91 2.68
N VAL A 26 -13.01 -3.77 1.98
CA VAL A 26 -12.79 -4.37 0.65
C VAL A 26 -12.86 -5.91 0.67
N ARG A 27 -12.55 -6.53 1.81
CA ARG A 27 -12.58 -8.00 1.98
C ARG A 27 -13.99 -8.60 1.88
N SER A 28 -15.05 -7.78 1.98
CA SER A 28 -16.45 -8.24 1.86
C SER A 28 -16.92 -8.40 0.40
N TYR A 29 -16.09 -8.08 -0.59
CA TYR A 29 -16.45 -8.13 -2.03
C TYR A 29 -17.67 -7.28 -2.38
N PRO A 30 -17.74 -6.00 -1.95
CA PRO A 30 -19.00 -5.23 -1.90
C PRO A 30 -19.70 -5.07 -3.25
N HIS A 31 -18.99 -5.17 -4.38
CA HIS A 31 -19.54 -4.93 -5.71
C HIS A 31 -19.37 -6.13 -6.67
N MET A 32 -18.76 -7.22 -6.22
CA MET A 32 -18.44 -8.36 -7.10
C MET A 32 -19.64 -9.28 -7.35
N GLY A 33 -20.62 -9.33 -6.45
CA GLY A 33 -21.82 -10.17 -6.61
C GLY A 33 -21.59 -11.65 -6.28
N CYS A 34 -20.45 -11.98 -5.63
CA CYS A 34 -20.15 -13.28 -5.08
C CYS A 34 -19.68 -13.13 -3.62
N PRO A 35 -19.81 -14.17 -2.78
CA PRO A 35 -19.21 -14.15 -1.45
C PRO A 35 -17.68 -14.19 -1.55
N PRO A 36 -16.95 -13.61 -0.57
CA PRO A 36 -15.51 -13.74 -0.51
C PRO A 36 -15.11 -15.18 -0.16
N PRO A 37 -14.05 -15.76 -0.78
CA PRO A 37 -13.44 -16.98 -0.29
C PRO A 37 -12.94 -16.81 1.14
N PHE A 38 -13.26 -17.75 2.04
CA PHE A 38 -12.76 -17.76 3.41
C PHE A 38 -11.50 -18.62 3.47
N ILE A 39 -10.36 -18.00 3.69
CA ILE A 39 -9.05 -18.64 3.56
C ILE A 39 -8.73 -19.51 4.79
N ALA A 40 -8.34 -20.76 4.55
CA ALA A 40 -7.93 -21.74 5.56
C ALA A 40 -6.41 -21.77 5.74
N SER A 41 -5.66 -21.63 4.66
CA SER A 41 -4.18 -21.71 4.68
C SER A 41 -3.57 -21.00 3.48
N ALA A 42 -2.26 -20.72 3.59
CA ALA A 42 -1.50 -20.15 2.49
C ALA A 42 -0.05 -20.62 2.53
N LYS A 43 0.58 -20.83 1.36
CA LYS A 43 1.99 -21.21 1.23
C LYS A 43 2.56 -20.77 -0.12
N GLY A 44 3.73 -20.16 -0.12
CA GLY A 44 4.36 -19.64 -1.34
C GLY A 44 3.48 -18.62 -2.03
N SER A 45 3.19 -18.82 -3.31
CA SER A 45 2.31 -17.99 -4.13
C SER A 45 0.82 -18.38 -4.02
N HIS A 46 0.45 -19.35 -3.18
CA HIS A 46 -0.88 -19.93 -3.17
C HIS A 46 -1.61 -19.73 -1.85
N ILE A 47 -2.94 -19.54 -1.94
CA ILE A 47 -3.88 -19.56 -0.82
C ILE A 47 -4.94 -20.63 -1.05
N THR A 48 -5.44 -21.24 0.03
CA THR A 48 -6.49 -22.27 -0.03
C THR A 48 -7.65 -21.85 0.87
N ASP A 49 -8.87 -21.90 0.33
CA ASP A 49 -10.07 -21.58 1.08
C ASP A 49 -10.64 -22.78 1.86
N ILE A 50 -11.67 -22.52 2.68
CA ILE A 50 -12.35 -23.57 3.48
C ILE A 50 -13.19 -24.53 2.63
N ASP A 51 -13.48 -24.19 1.37
CA ASP A 51 -14.17 -25.04 0.41
C ASP A 51 -13.21 -26.03 -0.25
N GLY A 52 -11.88 -25.78 -0.17
CA GLY A 52 -10.82 -26.61 -0.73
C GLY A 52 -10.27 -26.10 -2.05
N ASN A 53 -10.70 -24.93 -2.52
CA ASN A 53 -10.14 -24.32 -3.72
C ASN A 53 -8.76 -23.73 -3.38
N THR A 54 -7.78 -23.95 -4.26
CA THR A 54 -6.44 -23.35 -4.17
C THR A 54 -6.25 -22.36 -5.31
N TYR A 55 -5.76 -21.15 -4.98
CA TYR A 55 -5.62 -20.03 -5.90
C TYR A 55 -4.17 -19.55 -5.97
N ILE A 56 -3.73 -19.07 -7.14
CA ILE A 56 -2.53 -18.25 -7.26
C ILE A 56 -2.88 -16.83 -6.77
N ASP A 57 -2.16 -16.32 -5.77
CA ASP A 57 -2.50 -15.09 -5.04
C ASP A 57 -1.65 -13.89 -5.46
N TYR A 58 -2.26 -12.92 -6.12
CA TYR A 58 -1.66 -11.64 -6.45
C TYR A 58 -2.05 -10.49 -5.50
N VAL A 59 -2.80 -10.78 -4.42
CA VAL A 59 -3.09 -9.81 -3.36
C VAL A 59 -1.97 -9.78 -2.33
N GLY A 60 -1.35 -10.96 -2.05
CA GLY A 60 -0.22 -11.08 -1.15
C GLY A 60 -0.46 -10.44 0.22
N SER A 61 -1.66 -10.63 0.80
CA SER A 61 -2.11 -10.00 2.05
C SER A 61 -2.09 -8.46 2.00
N TRP A 62 -2.37 -7.88 0.82
CA TRP A 62 -2.32 -6.43 0.54
C TRP A 62 -0.90 -5.85 0.55
N GLY A 63 0.08 -6.68 0.14
CA GLY A 63 1.44 -6.26 -0.11
C GLY A 63 2.55 -6.82 0.78
N PRO A 64 2.33 -7.24 2.05
CA PRO A 64 3.43 -7.71 2.91
C PRO A 64 4.12 -9.00 2.45
N MET A 65 3.44 -9.89 1.71
CA MET A 65 3.95 -11.22 1.36
C MET A 65 4.90 -11.20 0.15
N VAL A 66 5.94 -10.38 0.21
CA VAL A 66 6.90 -10.22 -0.90
C VAL A 66 7.73 -11.48 -1.17
N LEU A 67 8.03 -12.27 -0.14
CA LEU A 67 8.69 -13.58 -0.24
C LEU A 67 7.71 -14.72 -0.51
N GLY A 68 6.40 -14.44 -0.52
CA GLY A 68 5.32 -15.41 -0.52
C GLY A 68 4.85 -15.78 0.88
N HIS A 69 3.76 -16.54 0.95
CA HIS A 69 3.14 -16.97 2.20
C HIS A 69 3.98 -18.02 2.91
N ALA A 70 3.96 -17.97 4.25
CA ALA A 70 4.60 -18.96 5.14
C ALA A 70 6.05 -19.28 4.74
N HIS A 71 6.85 -18.25 4.43
CA HIS A 71 8.26 -18.44 4.07
C HIS A 71 9.00 -19.19 5.20
N PRO A 72 9.69 -20.30 4.92
CA PRO A 72 10.22 -21.20 5.96
C PRO A 72 11.11 -20.51 6.99
N SER A 73 12.03 -19.64 6.56
CA SER A 73 12.93 -18.92 7.47
C SER A 73 12.17 -17.94 8.38
N VAL A 74 11.18 -17.21 7.82
CA VAL A 74 10.36 -16.27 8.60
C VAL A 74 9.53 -17.02 9.65
N ILE A 75 8.88 -18.13 9.27
CA ILE A 75 8.10 -18.94 10.21
C ILE A 75 8.99 -19.53 11.31
N ALA A 76 10.15 -20.08 10.97
CA ALA A 76 11.08 -20.63 11.97
C ALA A 76 11.58 -19.54 12.95
N ALA A 77 11.87 -18.34 12.45
CA ALA A 77 12.28 -17.22 13.28
C ALA A 77 11.17 -16.79 14.26
N ILE A 78 9.92 -16.68 13.79
CA ILE A 78 8.75 -16.37 14.62
C ILE A 78 8.55 -17.44 15.70
N GLN A 79 8.59 -18.72 15.35
CA GLN A 79 8.43 -19.82 16.31
C GLN A 79 9.47 -19.75 17.43
N LYS A 80 10.75 -19.55 17.06
CA LYS A 80 11.84 -19.40 18.03
C LYS A 80 11.68 -18.15 18.91
N ALA A 81 11.20 -17.03 18.35
CA ALA A 81 10.93 -15.84 19.13
C ALA A 81 9.78 -16.03 20.12
N ALA A 82 8.71 -16.73 19.70
CA ALA A 82 7.54 -17.03 20.52
C ALA A 82 7.86 -17.88 21.77
N GLU A 83 8.89 -18.74 21.72
CA GLU A 83 9.36 -19.51 22.87
C GLU A 83 9.88 -18.62 24.01
N ARG A 84 10.31 -17.37 23.72
CA ARG A 84 10.82 -16.44 24.71
C ARG A 84 9.74 -15.55 25.31
N SER A 85 8.86 -15.00 24.49
CA SER A 85 7.63 -14.26 24.82
C SER A 85 7.01 -13.66 23.56
N THR A 86 5.75 -13.31 23.62
CA THR A 86 5.02 -12.57 22.58
C THR A 86 5.14 -11.05 22.73
N SER A 87 5.47 -10.54 23.94
CA SER A 87 5.64 -9.12 24.23
C SER A 87 6.40 -8.92 25.55
N TYR A 88 7.18 -7.84 25.63
CA TYR A 88 7.94 -7.53 26.84
C TYR A 88 7.49 -6.23 27.53
N GLY A 89 6.97 -5.26 26.79
CA GLY A 89 6.71 -3.91 27.32
C GLY A 89 7.98 -3.18 27.77
N ALA A 90 9.13 -3.56 27.18
CA ALA A 90 10.47 -3.04 27.47
C ALA A 90 11.33 -3.05 26.20
N PRO A 91 12.36 -2.18 26.09
CA PRO A 91 13.25 -2.15 24.93
C PRO A 91 13.98 -3.48 24.71
N THR A 92 14.24 -3.82 23.44
CA THR A 92 14.97 -5.04 23.06
C THR A 92 16.08 -4.71 22.07
N PRO A 93 17.18 -5.50 22.01
CA PRO A 93 18.22 -5.33 20.99
C PRO A 93 17.70 -5.48 19.56
N MET A 94 16.62 -6.25 19.36
CA MET A 94 16.01 -6.46 18.03
C MET A 94 15.39 -5.18 17.47
N GLU A 95 14.91 -4.28 18.33
CA GLU A 95 14.41 -2.98 17.89
C GLU A 95 15.51 -2.11 17.29
N THR A 96 16.73 -2.20 17.85
CA THR A 96 17.91 -1.54 17.27
C THR A 96 18.30 -2.20 15.95
N GLU A 97 18.31 -3.53 15.89
CA GLU A 97 18.66 -4.29 14.67
C GLU A 97 17.75 -3.94 13.49
N ILE A 98 16.43 -3.91 13.69
CA ILE A 98 15.51 -3.53 12.59
C ILE A 98 15.70 -2.05 12.19
N ALA A 99 15.99 -1.17 13.13
CA ALA A 99 16.26 0.23 12.85
C ALA A 99 17.55 0.42 12.03
N GLU A 100 18.60 -0.34 12.32
CA GLU A 100 19.86 -0.36 11.57
C GLU A 100 19.64 -0.89 10.14
N LEU A 101 18.91 -2.00 9.98
CA LEU A 101 18.57 -2.56 8.68
C LEU A 101 17.77 -1.57 7.82
N ILE A 102 16.75 -0.91 8.41
CA ILE A 102 15.96 0.09 7.70
C ILE A 102 16.84 1.29 7.32
N HIS A 103 17.72 1.76 8.19
CA HIS A 103 18.64 2.86 7.90
C HIS A 103 19.64 2.50 6.78
N GLU A 104 20.14 1.26 6.74
CA GLU A 104 21.01 0.78 5.67
C GLU A 104 20.33 0.86 4.30
N VAL A 105 19.05 0.46 4.23
CA VAL A 105 18.27 0.47 2.99
C VAL A 105 17.76 1.87 2.63
N TYR A 106 17.38 2.66 3.64
CA TYR A 106 16.82 4.00 3.52
C TYR A 106 17.67 5.05 4.27
N PRO A 107 18.79 5.52 3.71
CA PRO A 107 19.67 6.48 4.39
C PRO A 107 19.03 7.84 4.70
N SER A 108 17.88 8.15 4.09
CA SER A 108 17.08 9.33 4.44
C SER A 108 16.45 9.23 5.83
N ILE A 109 16.25 8.00 6.33
CA ILE A 109 15.70 7.71 7.65
C ILE A 109 16.88 7.70 8.66
N GLU A 110 17.24 8.87 9.18
CA GLU A 110 18.33 9.02 10.15
C GLU A 110 17.95 8.56 11.57
N LYS A 111 16.67 8.67 11.91
CA LYS A 111 16.03 8.11 13.11
C LYS A 111 14.64 7.60 12.74
N LEU A 112 14.17 6.56 13.42
CA LEU A 112 12.82 6.04 13.24
C LEU A 112 12.15 5.68 14.58
N ARG A 113 10.85 5.53 14.54
CA ARG A 113 10.03 4.99 15.60
C ARG A 113 9.13 3.89 15.06
N MET A 114 9.16 2.70 15.68
CA MET A 114 8.25 1.61 15.35
C MET A 114 6.84 1.89 15.88
N VAL A 115 5.85 1.47 15.10
CA VAL A 115 4.42 1.45 15.42
C VAL A 115 3.79 0.15 14.90
N ASN A 116 2.46 -0.04 15.01
CA ASN A 116 1.83 -1.32 14.64
C ASN A 116 1.10 -1.29 13.29
N SER A 117 0.84 -0.12 12.73
CA SER A 117 0.09 0.03 11.48
C SER A 117 0.54 1.24 10.68
N GLY A 118 0.27 1.21 9.35
CA GLY A 118 0.51 2.36 8.49
C GLY A 118 -0.26 3.61 8.94
N THR A 119 -1.49 3.43 9.46
CA THR A 119 -2.28 4.54 10.04
C THR A 119 -1.56 5.22 11.19
N GLU A 120 -0.98 4.42 12.13
CA GLU A 120 -0.20 4.99 13.22
C GLU A 120 1.07 5.69 12.72
N ALA A 121 1.73 5.15 11.69
CA ALA A 121 2.91 5.74 11.09
C ALA A 121 2.61 7.12 10.48
N THR A 122 1.61 7.21 9.61
CA THR A 122 1.24 8.45 8.92
C THR A 122 0.68 9.49 9.89
N MET A 123 -0.20 9.09 10.82
CA MET A 123 -0.71 9.96 11.88
C MET A 123 0.42 10.55 12.73
N SER A 124 1.42 9.74 13.08
CA SER A 124 2.54 10.16 13.91
C SER A 124 3.53 11.04 13.14
N ALA A 125 3.78 10.74 11.87
CA ALA A 125 4.62 11.56 10.99
C ALA A 125 4.02 12.97 10.81
N LEU A 126 2.71 13.08 10.56
CA LEU A 126 2.02 14.37 10.48
C LEU A 126 2.07 15.15 11.79
N ARG A 127 1.90 14.47 12.94
CA ARG A 127 2.04 15.11 14.24
C ARG A 127 3.46 15.61 14.47
N ALA A 128 4.48 14.85 14.06
CA ALA A 128 5.87 15.27 14.14
C ALA A 128 6.14 16.49 13.26
N ALA A 129 5.65 16.49 12.02
CA ALA A 129 5.78 17.62 11.10
C ALA A 129 5.13 18.90 11.65
N ARG A 130 3.90 18.78 12.19
CA ARG A 130 3.23 19.90 12.86
C ARG A 130 4.03 20.41 14.08
N GLY A 131 4.52 19.50 14.92
CA GLY A 131 5.32 19.85 16.08
C GLY A 131 6.66 20.50 15.73
N TYR A 132 7.27 20.09 14.63
CA TYR A 132 8.53 20.64 14.13
C TYR A 132 8.38 22.02 13.50
N THR A 133 7.35 22.19 12.63
CA THR A 133 7.12 23.45 11.89
C THR A 133 6.35 24.49 12.69
N GLY A 134 5.58 24.08 13.70
CA GLY A 134 4.63 24.95 14.42
C GLY A 134 3.39 25.32 13.58
N ARG A 135 3.12 24.61 12.46
CA ARG A 135 2.04 24.86 11.54
C ARG A 135 0.94 23.82 11.68
N ASP A 136 -0.31 24.16 11.29
CA ASP A 136 -1.47 23.28 11.47
C ASP A 136 -1.90 22.54 10.18
N LYS A 137 -1.77 23.20 9.01
CA LYS A 137 -2.27 22.67 7.73
C LYS A 137 -1.42 21.51 7.22
N ILE A 138 -2.06 20.57 6.55
CA ILE A 138 -1.41 19.50 5.78
C ILE A 138 -1.99 19.47 4.37
N LEU A 139 -1.21 18.98 3.41
CA LEU A 139 -1.65 18.71 2.04
C LEU A 139 -1.48 17.24 1.72
N LYS A 140 -2.53 16.63 1.15
CA LYS A 140 -2.53 15.28 0.60
C LYS A 140 -3.04 15.28 -0.84
N PHE A 141 -2.96 14.13 -1.51
CA PHE A 141 -3.41 14.01 -2.90
C PHE A 141 -4.68 13.16 -3.01
N GLU A 142 -5.55 13.55 -3.95
CA GLU A 142 -6.77 12.80 -4.27
C GLU A 142 -6.41 11.40 -4.78
N GLY A 143 -7.20 10.40 -4.38
CA GLY A 143 -6.92 8.99 -4.70
C GLY A 143 -5.86 8.32 -3.84
N CYS A 144 -5.02 9.08 -3.11
CA CYS A 144 -4.08 8.52 -2.15
C CYS A 144 -4.75 8.20 -0.81
N TYR A 145 -4.38 7.04 -0.23
CA TYR A 145 -4.84 6.60 1.08
C TYR A 145 -3.67 6.48 2.06
N HIS A 146 -3.80 7.13 3.19
CA HIS A 146 -2.76 7.20 4.21
C HIS A 146 -3.22 6.67 5.58
N GLY A 147 -4.10 5.66 5.57
CA GLY A 147 -4.72 5.15 6.80
C GLY A 147 -5.99 5.93 7.18
N HIS A 148 -6.60 5.53 8.30
CA HIS A 148 -7.90 6.01 8.75
C HIS A 148 -7.83 7.03 9.90
N GLY A 149 -6.75 7.80 10.00
CA GLY A 149 -6.67 8.96 10.88
C GLY A 149 -7.61 10.07 10.39
N ASP A 150 -8.34 10.73 11.29
CA ASP A 150 -9.40 11.70 10.95
C ASP A 150 -8.93 12.80 9.99
N SER A 151 -7.71 13.33 10.15
CA SER A 151 -7.14 14.35 9.27
C SER A 151 -6.84 13.86 7.86
N LEU A 152 -6.83 12.54 7.64
CA LEU A 152 -6.53 11.90 6.35
C LEU A 152 -7.78 11.35 5.66
N LEU A 153 -8.89 11.19 6.39
CA LEU A 153 -10.22 10.85 5.84
C LEU A 153 -10.94 12.10 5.33
N VAL A 154 -10.30 12.76 4.38
CA VAL A 154 -10.71 14.02 3.79
C VAL A 154 -10.59 13.91 2.27
N LYS A 155 -11.61 14.40 1.57
CA LYS A 155 -11.67 14.45 0.11
C LYS A 155 -11.69 15.89 -0.40
N ALA A 156 -11.43 16.09 -1.69
CA ALA A 156 -11.54 17.39 -2.34
C ALA A 156 -12.94 18.00 -2.15
N GLY A 157 -13.00 19.30 -1.86
CA GLY A 157 -14.25 20.05 -1.84
C GLY A 157 -14.75 20.38 -3.25
N SER A 158 -15.98 20.90 -3.35
CA SER A 158 -16.56 21.36 -4.61
C SER A 158 -15.93 22.69 -5.06
N GLY A 159 -14.76 22.63 -5.71
CA GLY A 159 -14.07 23.80 -6.25
C GLY A 159 -12.57 23.55 -6.37
N ALA A 160 -11.96 23.99 -7.48
CA ALA A 160 -10.52 23.82 -7.71
C ALA A 160 -9.72 24.52 -6.61
N ALA A 161 -8.98 23.79 -5.84
CA ALA A 161 -8.17 24.25 -4.71
C ALA A 161 -8.98 24.62 -3.47
N THR A 162 -9.40 23.66 -2.63
CA THR A 162 -10.12 24.07 -1.43
C THR A 162 -10.05 23.07 -0.30
N PHE A 163 -10.13 23.60 0.90
CA PHE A 163 -10.25 22.88 2.15
C PHE A 163 -11.12 21.64 2.00
N GLY A 164 -10.56 20.52 2.42
CA GLY A 164 -11.20 19.22 2.28
C GLY A 164 -12.52 19.15 3.04
N SER A 165 -13.41 18.32 2.55
CA SER A 165 -14.62 17.92 3.27
C SER A 165 -14.42 16.53 3.87
N PRO A 166 -15.07 16.20 5.02
CA PRO A 166 -15.01 14.84 5.57
C PRO A 166 -15.43 13.81 4.53
N ASP A 167 -14.63 12.75 4.37
CA ASP A 167 -14.92 11.62 3.50
C ASP A 167 -15.57 10.45 4.24
N SER A 168 -15.61 10.54 5.56
CA SER A 168 -16.25 9.55 6.43
C SER A 168 -17.19 10.22 7.41
N ALA A 169 -18.33 9.57 7.67
CA ALA A 169 -19.17 9.92 8.81
C ALA A 169 -18.35 9.80 10.10
N GLY A 170 -18.51 10.76 11.00
CA GLY A 170 -17.77 10.82 12.27
C GLY A 170 -16.53 11.72 12.23
N VAL A 171 -15.96 12.01 11.08
CA VAL A 171 -14.90 13.03 10.96
C VAL A 171 -15.51 14.41 11.09
N THR A 172 -14.98 15.22 12.01
CA THR A 172 -15.52 16.55 12.27
C THR A 172 -15.06 17.56 11.22
N LYS A 173 -15.88 18.57 10.95
CA LYS A 173 -15.51 19.70 10.07
C LYS A 173 -14.27 20.42 10.61
N GLY A 174 -14.12 20.50 11.92
CA GLY A 174 -12.96 21.14 12.56
C GLY A 174 -11.65 20.39 12.27
N THR A 175 -11.66 19.06 12.16
CA THR A 175 -10.49 18.26 11.80
C THR A 175 -10.18 18.37 10.29
N ALA A 176 -11.23 18.34 9.46
CA ALA A 176 -11.06 18.36 8.01
C ALA A 176 -10.60 19.74 7.47
N LYS A 177 -10.88 20.84 8.17
CA LYS A 177 -10.60 22.22 7.69
C LYS A 177 -9.11 22.50 7.47
N ASP A 178 -8.22 21.80 8.20
CA ASP A 178 -6.77 21.99 8.14
C ASP A 178 -6.09 21.02 7.16
N THR A 179 -6.88 20.27 6.36
CA THR A 179 -6.38 19.36 5.33
C THR A 179 -6.73 19.88 3.94
N LEU A 180 -5.70 20.21 3.18
CA LEU A 180 -5.79 20.55 1.76
C LEU A 180 -5.70 19.28 0.92
N VAL A 181 -6.41 19.26 -0.22
CA VAL A 181 -6.37 18.14 -1.15
C VAL A 181 -6.04 18.66 -2.55
N SER A 182 -5.00 18.14 -3.16
CA SER A 182 -4.58 18.43 -4.53
C SER A 182 -4.84 17.21 -5.43
N PRO A 183 -5.16 17.38 -6.71
CA PRO A 183 -5.12 16.27 -7.65
C PRO A 183 -3.72 15.65 -7.72
N TYR A 184 -3.64 14.32 -7.81
CA TYR A 184 -2.39 13.61 -8.05
C TYR A 184 -1.93 13.85 -9.50
N ASN A 185 -0.62 14.00 -9.71
CA ASN A 185 -0.02 14.29 -11.03
C ASN A 185 -0.43 15.64 -11.67
N ASP A 186 -1.01 16.57 -10.91
CA ASP A 186 -1.30 17.91 -11.36
C ASP A 186 -0.30 18.92 -10.76
N ILE A 187 0.77 19.18 -11.51
CA ILE A 187 1.86 20.06 -11.09
C ILE A 187 1.41 21.50 -10.93
N ASP A 188 0.52 21.99 -11.82
CA ASP A 188 0.11 23.38 -11.83
C ASP A 188 -0.80 23.71 -10.65
N VAL A 189 -1.76 22.83 -10.35
CA VAL A 189 -2.64 22.98 -9.18
C VAL A 189 -1.83 22.88 -7.89
N PHE A 190 -0.88 21.96 -7.81
CA PHE A 190 -0.02 21.84 -6.64
C PHE A 190 0.83 23.10 -6.41
N LYS A 191 1.49 23.63 -7.45
CA LYS A 191 2.26 24.88 -7.34
C LYS A 191 1.40 26.06 -6.88
N LYS A 192 0.22 26.21 -7.46
CA LYS A 192 -0.72 27.25 -7.05
C LYS A 192 -1.08 27.15 -5.58
N LEU A 193 -1.38 25.94 -5.08
CA LEU A 193 -1.67 25.71 -3.66
C LEU A 193 -0.47 26.07 -2.77
N MET A 194 0.74 25.72 -3.19
CA MET A 194 1.95 26.07 -2.45
C MET A 194 2.24 27.57 -2.46
N ASP A 195 2.00 28.27 -3.58
CA ASP A 195 2.16 29.74 -3.64
C ASP A 195 1.12 30.47 -2.75
N GLU A 196 -0.09 29.94 -2.60
CA GLU A 196 -1.15 30.53 -1.81
C GLU A 196 -1.07 30.20 -0.32
N GLU A 197 -0.68 28.96 0.04
CA GLU A 197 -0.84 28.40 1.38
C GLU A 197 0.46 27.77 1.95
N GLY A 198 1.53 27.66 1.15
CA GLY A 198 2.72 26.89 1.48
C GLY A 198 3.38 27.25 2.81
N ASP A 199 3.37 28.53 3.20
CA ASP A 199 3.94 29.00 4.45
C ASP A 199 3.13 28.60 5.70
N GLU A 200 1.88 28.13 5.52
CA GLU A 200 1.02 27.64 6.59
C GLU A 200 0.94 26.09 6.62
N ILE A 201 1.48 25.42 5.59
CA ILE A 201 1.46 23.95 5.47
C ILE A 201 2.61 23.35 6.27
N ALA A 202 2.28 22.50 7.25
CA ALA A 202 3.25 21.73 8.04
C ALA A 202 3.87 20.61 7.23
N ALA A 203 3.07 19.90 6.45
CA ALA A 203 3.50 18.75 5.67
C ALA A 203 2.72 18.57 4.38
N VAL A 204 3.42 18.09 3.35
CA VAL A 204 2.86 17.46 2.16
C VAL A 204 3.10 15.95 2.30
N ILE A 205 2.02 15.15 2.30
CA ILE A 205 2.10 13.68 2.33
C ILE A 205 1.65 13.12 0.98
N VAL A 206 2.44 12.20 0.42
CA VAL A 206 2.16 11.58 -0.89
C VAL A 206 2.53 10.10 -0.87
N GLU A 207 1.72 9.26 -1.53
CA GLU A 207 2.18 7.97 -2.01
C GLU A 207 3.02 8.23 -3.27
N PRO A 208 4.35 8.03 -3.26
CA PRO A 208 5.16 8.34 -4.45
C PRO A 208 4.81 7.48 -5.67
N VAL A 209 4.23 6.32 -5.45
CA VAL A 209 3.43 5.56 -6.42
C VAL A 209 2.08 5.30 -5.78
N ALA A 210 1.02 5.86 -6.33
CA ALA A 210 -0.29 5.78 -5.73
C ALA A 210 -0.89 4.38 -5.89
N GLY A 211 -0.87 3.61 -4.80
CA GLY A 211 -1.34 2.22 -4.79
C GLY A 211 -2.83 2.07 -4.48
N ASN A 212 -3.49 3.11 -3.98
CA ASN A 212 -4.90 3.07 -3.60
C ASN A 212 -5.85 3.61 -4.69
N MET A 213 -5.32 3.87 -5.88
CA MET A 213 -6.06 4.07 -7.12
C MET A 213 -5.51 3.19 -8.27
N CYS A 214 -5.15 1.95 -7.91
CA CYS A 214 -4.67 0.88 -8.82
C CYS A 214 -3.30 1.14 -9.47
N CYS A 215 -2.27 1.41 -8.65
CA CYS A 215 -0.86 1.54 -9.08
C CYS A 215 -0.64 2.63 -10.14
N VAL A 216 -0.94 3.88 -9.81
CA VAL A 216 -0.64 5.02 -10.68
C VAL A 216 0.73 5.60 -10.34
N PRO A 217 1.73 5.53 -11.26
CA PRO A 217 3.04 6.13 -11.04
C PRO A 217 2.99 7.65 -11.17
N PRO A 218 3.97 8.37 -10.59
CA PRO A 218 4.10 9.81 -10.81
C PRO A 218 4.52 10.09 -12.26
N ILE A 219 4.00 11.17 -12.83
CA ILE A 219 4.51 11.69 -14.11
C ILE A 219 5.87 12.37 -13.90
N ASP A 220 6.61 12.52 -14.98
CA ASP A 220 7.92 13.21 -14.96
C ASP A 220 7.76 14.63 -14.39
N GLY A 221 8.64 15.00 -13.46
CA GLY A 221 8.66 16.32 -12.83
C GLY A 221 7.69 16.48 -11.65
N PHE A 222 6.78 15.54 -11.39
CA PHE A 222 5.82 15.68 -10.28
C PHE A 222 6.51 15.62 -8.91
N LEU A 223 7.24 14.56 -8.61
CA LEU A 223 7.92 14.41 -7.32
C LEU A 223 9.03 15.43 -7.12
N GLU A 224 9.75 15.79 -8.19
CA GLU A 224 10.75 16.85 -8.17
C GLU A 224 10.12 18.20 -7.80
N THR A 225 8.93 18.49 -8.33
CA THR A 225 8.19 19.70 -8.00
C THR A 225 7.73 19.67 -6.53
N LEU A 226 7.23 18.52 -6.04
CA LEU A 226 6.87 18.39 -4.63
C LEU A 226 8.08 18.70 -3.73
N ARG A 227 9.26 18.16 -4.06
CA ARG A 227 10.49 18.42 -3.29
C ARG A 227 10.88 19.90 -3.33
N ALA A 228 10.91 20.50 -4.52
CA ALA A 228 11.34 21.88 -4.68
C ALA A 228 10.42 22.88 -3.95
N GLU A 229 9.11 22.75 -4.10
CA GLU A 229 8.16 23.65 -3.46
C GLU A 229 8.11 23.45 -1.94
N THR A 230 8.17 22.21 -1.45
CA THR A 230 8.21 21.97 0.00
C THR A 230 9.51 22.51 0.64
N GLU A 231 10.64 22.42 -0.05
CA GLU A 231 11.90 22.99 0.42
C GLU A 231 11.86 24.53 0.46
N LYS A 232 11.32 25.17 -0.59
CA LYS A 232 11.14 26.64 -0.70
C LYS A 232 10.34 27.20 0.48
N HIS A 233 9.28 26.50 0.92
CA HIS A 233 8.35 26.94 1.97
C HIS A 233 8.72 26.39 3.37
N GLY A 234 9.78 25.56 3.50
CA GLY A 234 10.10 24.89 4.76
C GLY A 234 9.01 23.93 5.22
N THR A 235 8.24 23.38 4.31
CA THR A 235 7.22 22.38 4.52
C THR A 235 7.85 20.97 4.56
N VAL A 236 7.43 20.09 5.45
CA VAL A 236 7.94 18.72 5.54
C VAL A 236 7.36 17.86 4.41
N LEU A 237 8.22 17.30 3.56
CA LEU A 237 7.80 16.31 2.56
C LEU A 237 7.82 14.91 3.19
N ILE A 238 6.65 14.25 3.22
CA ILE A 238 6.48 12.89 3.74
C ILE A 238 6.17 11.95 2.58
N PHE A 239 7.04 10.97 2.36
CA PHE A 239 6.72 9.85 1.47
C PHE A 239 6.02 8.75 2.28
N ASP A 240 4.77 8.46 1.91
CA ASP A 240 4.09 7.27 2.39
C ASP A 240 4.50 6.08 1.54
N GLU A 241 5.51 5.39 2.00
CA GLU A 241 6.01 4.14 1.41
C GLU A 241 5.49 2.89 2.14
N VAL A 242 4.37 2.98 2.83
CA VAL A 242 3.73 1.83 3.49
C VAL A 242 3.39 0.74 2.47
N MET A 243 2.97 1.10 1.25
CA MET A 243 2.68 0.15 0.19
C MET A 243 3.86 -0.03 -0.77
N CYS A 244 4.41 1.06 -1.28
CA CYS A 244 5.41 1.04 -2.35
C CYS A 244 6.85 0.79 -1.86
N GLY A 245 7.12 0.97 -0.57
CA GLY A 245 8.42 0.67 0.02
C GLY A 245 8.84 -0.78 -0.19
N PHE A 246 10.08 -1.00 -0.59
CA PHE A 246 10.64 -2.31 -0.97
C PHE A 246 9.95 -2.99 -2.16
N ARG A 247 8.94 -2.34 -2.76
CA ARG A 247 8.16 -2.86 -3.88
C ARG A 247 8.52 -2.22 -5.21
N THR A 248 8.65 -0.90 -5.24
CA THR A 248 9.03 -0.14 -6.44
C THR A 248 10.49 -0.36 -6.79
N SER A 249 11.34 -0.44 -5.79
CA SER A 249 12.71 -0.94 -5.79
C SER A 249 13.06 -1.38 -4.37
N PHE A 250 14.18 -2.08 -4.19
CA PHE A 250 14.63 -2.48 -2.86
C PHE A 250 14.87 -1.28 -1.93
N HIS A 251 15.37 -0.17 -2.46
CA HIS A 251 15.60 1.09 -1.75
C HIS A 251 14.43 2.07 -1.82
N GLY A 252 13.24 1.59 -2.16
CA GLY A 252 11.99 2.34 -2.21
C GLY A 252 11.85 3.31 -3.39
N ALA A 253 10.73 4.02 -3.37
CA ALA A 253 10.43 5.02 -4.38
C ALA A 253 11.42 6.19 -4.38
N GLN A 254 11.93 6.57 -3.21
CA GLN A 254 12.91 7.64 -3.08
C GLN A 254 14.20 7.37 -3.87
N ALA A 255 14.65 6.12 -3.94
CA ALA A 255 15.80 5.74 -4.75
C ALA A 255 15.43 5.64 -6.25
N ARG A 256 14.25 5.06 -6.56
CA ARG A 256 13.80 4.92 -7.95
C ARG A 256 13.63 6.27 -8.66
N TYR A 257 13.10 7.27 -7.95
CA TYR A 257 12.83 8.61 -8.49
C TYR A 257 13.89 9.65 -8.10
N HIS A 258 14.94 9.26 -7.37
CA HIS A 258 16.02 10.14 -6.91
C HIS A 258 15.53 11.34 -6.08
N ILE A 259 14.49 11.16 -5.30
CA ILE A 259 13.94 12.19 -4.41
C ILE A 259 14.17 11.81 -2.95
N ARG A 260 14.78 12.70 -2.19
CA ARG A 260 14.98 12.52 -0.74
C ARG A 260 13.87 13.25 0.03
N PRO A 261 12.90 12.54 0.63
CA PRO A 261 11.90 13.16 1.49
C PRO A 261 12.52 13.57 2.84
N ASP A 262 11.78 14.39 3.59
CA ASP A 262 12.15 14.74 4.96
C ASP A 262 11.77 13.65 5.94
N MET A 263 10.64 12.95 5.68
CA MET A 263 10.17 11.80 6.44
C MET A 263 9.65 10.71 5.51
N THR A 264 9.69 9.48 5.99
CA THR A 264 9.15 8.30 5.30
C THR A 264 8.31 7.47 6.29
N CYS A 265 7.15 7.01 5.83
CA CYS A 265 6.33 6.01 6.52
C CYS A 265 6.53 4.66 5.85
N LEU A 266 6.79 3.62 6.64
CA LEU A 266 6.95 2.23 6.20
C LEU A 266 5.96 1.34 6.92
N GLY A 267 5.59 0.21 6.30
CA GLY A 267 4.69 -0.77 6.90
C GLY A 267 4.72 -2.08 6.11
N LYS A 268 3.66 -2.84 6.19
CA LYS A 268 3.47 -4.07 5.38
C LYS A 268 4.70 -5.00 5.39
N ILE A 269 5.62 -4.86 4.43
CA ILE A 269 6.81 -5.73 4.28
C ILE A 269 7.68 -5.73 5.54
N ILE A 270 7.87 -4.56 6.19
CA ILE A 270 8.73 -4.49 7.40
C ILE A 270 8.16 -5.23 8.61
N GLY A 271 6.93 -5.70 8.54
CA GLY A 271 6.32 -6.58 9.54
C GLY A 271 6.38 -8.07 9.17
N GLY A 272 6.85 -8.43 7.96
CA GLY A 272 6.91 -9.83 7.52
C GLY A 272 5.56 -10.57 7.59
N GLY A 273 4.43 -9.85 7.48
CA GLY A 273 3.07 -10.36 7.63
C GLY A 273 2.46 -10.16 9.01
N LEU A 274 3.22 -9.68 9.98
CA LEU A 274 2.73 -9.32 11.32
C LEU A 274 2.53 -7.80 11.44
N PRO A 275 1.73 -7.34 12.43
CA PRO A 275 1.44 -5.92 12.63
C PRO A 275 2.70 -5.14 13.04
N ALA A 276 3.35 -4.50 12.08
CA ALA A 276 4.44 -3.54 12.29
C ALA A 276 4.46 -2.49 11.19
N ALA A 277 4.79 -1.29 11.59
CA ALA A 277 5.06 -0.15 10.73
C ALA A 277 6.10 0.74 11.40
N ALA A 278 6.59 1.74 10.68
CA ALA A 278 7.53 2.73 11.20
C ALA A 278 7.30 4.08 10.53
N TYR A 279 7.67 5.13 11.22
CA TYR A 279 7.88 6.44 10.63
C TYR A 279 9.25 6.96 11.07
N GLY A 280 9.91 7.65 10.17
CA GLY A 280 11.25 8.16 10.43
C GLY A 280 11.64 9.22 9.41
N GLY A 281 12.85 9.77 9.54
CA GLY A 281 13.35 10.80 8.64
C GLY A 281 14.51 11.56 9.25
N LYS A 282 14.63 12.83 8.88
CA LYS A 282 15.68 13.74 9.38
C LYS A 282 15.70 13.75 10.91
N ARG A 283 16.90 13.66 11.47
CA ARG A 283 17.15 13.61 12.92
C ARG A 283 16.51 14.78 13.66
N GLU A 284 16.57 15.98 13.09
CA GLU A 284 16.01 17.19 13.68
C GLU A 284 14.48 17.12 13.85
N ILE A 285 13.77 16.52 12.89
CA ILE A 285 12.32 16.30 12.98
C ILE A 285 12.03 15.21 14.02
N MET A 286 12.76 14.10 13.97
CA MET A 286 12.54 12.97 14.87
C MET A 286 12.91 13.28 16.32
N ASN A 287 13.80 14.24 16.56
CA ASN A 287 14.13 14.72 17.92
C ASN A 287 12.99 15.52 18.56
N CYS A 288 11.96 15.93 17.81
CA CYS A 288 10.75 16.52 18.38
C CYS A 288 9.87 15.49 19.11
N ILE A 289 10.10 14.19 18.90
CA ILE A 289 9.29 13.10 19.49
C ILE A 289 9.74 12.84 20.93
N ALA A 290 8.78 12.69 21.84
CA ALA A 290 9.05 12.30 23.22
C ALA A 290 9.79 10.94 23.30
N PRO A 291 10.77 10.76 24.21
CA PRO A 291 11.16 11.66 25.31
C PRO A 291 12.16 12.77 24.93
N ASP A 292 12.72 12.78 23.70
CA ASP A 292 13.70 13.78 23.28
C ASP A 292 13.05 15.17 23.11
N GLY A 293 11.80 15.21 22.64
CA GLY A 293 11.00 16.42 22.43
C GLY A 293 9.61 16.33 23.06
N SER A 294 8.71 17.24 22.66
CA SER A 294 7.37 17.38 23.24
C SER A 294 6.25 16.68 22.45
N VAL A 295 6.53 16.20 21.25
CA VAL A 295 5.53 15.51 20.42
C VAL A 295 5.30 14.11 20.97
N TYR A 296 4.08 13.85 21.46
CA TYR A 296 3.76 12.57 22.10
C TYR A 296 3.35 11.50 21.09
N GLN A 297 3.93 10.32 21.22
CA GLN A 297 3.54 9.08 20.57
C GLN A 297 3.90 7.91 21.49
N ALA A 298 3.01 6.94 21.66
CA ALA A 298 3.23 5.73 22.43
C ALA A 298 2.43 4.56 21.81
N GLY A 299 2.91 3.33 22.05
CA GLY A 299 2.22 2.11 21.62
C GLY A 299 2.70 0.92 22.44
N THR A 300 1.81 0.26 23.16
CA THR A 300 2.12 -0.90 24.02
C THR A 300 2.84 -2.01 23.27
N LEU A 301 2.42 -2.27 22.02
CA LEU A 301 2.96 -3.37 21.20
C LEU A 301 3.94 -2.89 20.11
N SER A 302 4.26 -1.59 20.07
CA SER A 302 5.26 -1.05 19.13
C SER A 302 6.62 -1.69 19.41
N GLY A 303 7.23 -2.25 18.35
CA GLY A 303 8.51 -2.98 18.52
C GLY A 303 8.36 -4.36 19.17
N ASN A 304 7.16 -4.98 19.14
CA ASN A 304 6.99 -6.30 19.73
C ASN A 304 7.90 -7.36 19.09
N PRO A 305 8.39 -8.34 19.89
CA PRO A 305 9.44 -9.24 19.44
C PRO A 305 9.06 -10.12 18.25
N LEU A 306 7.78 -10.48 18.09
CA LEU A 306 7.35 -11.34 16.99
C LEU A 306 7.34 -10.60 15.66
N ALA A 307 6.73 -9.40 15.63
CA ALA A 307 6.64 -8.60 14.42
C ALA A 307 8.02 -8.07 13.98
N VAL A 308 8.85 -7.64 14.94
CA VAL A 308 10.24 -7.23 14.66
C VAL A 308 11.07 -8.39 14.12
N THR A 309 10.98 -9.58 14.73
CA THR A 309 11.69 -10.78 14.24
C THR A 309 11.25 -11.15 12.82
N ALA A 310 9.95 -11.14 12.55
CA ALA A 310 9.43 -11.41 11.20
C ALA A 310 9.93 -10.39 10.17
N GLY A 311 9.95 -9.11 10.55
CA GLY A 311 10.48 -8.03 9.71
C GLY A 311 11.97 -8.18 9.42
N ILE A 312 12.79 -8.37 10.47
CA ILE A 312 14.24 -8.59 10.34
C ILE A 312 14.53 -9.76 9.39
N GLU A 313 13.87 -10.89 9.62
CA GLU A 313 14.12 -12.08 8.79
C GLU A 313 13.68 -11.85 7.35
N THR A 314 12.53 -11.18 7.13
CA THR A 314 12.06 -10.83 5.79
C THR A 314 13.07 -9.95 5.06
N LEU A 315 13.55 -8.88 5.69
CA LEU A 315 14.54 -7.98 5.09
C LEU A 315 15.86 -8.69 4.79
N LYS A 316 16.37 -9.50 5.73
CA LYS A 316 17.59 -10.28 5.52
C LYS A 316 17.46 -11.29 4.37
N GLN A 317 16.32 -11.96 4.23
CA GLN A 317 16.09 -12.86 3.10
C GLN A 317 16.05 -12.10 1.77
N MET A 318 15.41 -10.92 1.72
CA MET A 318 15.43 -10.06 0.52
C MET A 318 16.85 -9.62 0.17
N MET A 319 17.64 -9.16 1.17
CA MET A 319 19.02 -8.74 0.97
C MET A 319 19.93 -9.88 0.50
N ALA A 320 19.66 -11.11 0.92
CA ALA A 320 20.44 -12.29 0.54
C ALA A 320 20.19 -12.76 -0.91
N ILE A 321 19.13 -12.30 -1.55
CA ILE A 321 18.80 -12.66 -2.94
C ILE A 321 19.37 -11.62 -3.90
N PRO A 322 20.39 -11.95 -4.71
CA PRO A 322 20.92 -11.01 -5.69
C PRO A 322 19.84 -10.54 -6.68
N HIS A 323 19.84 -9.25 -6.99
CA HIS A 323 18.89 -8.66 -7.96
C HIS A 323 17.41 -8.92 -7.64
N PHE A 324 17.06 -8.93 -6.35
CA PHE A 324 15.72 -9.28 -5.86
C PHE A 324 14.61 -8.48 -6.54
N ASP A 325 14.74 -7.17 -6.58
CA ASP A 325 13.76 -6.26 -7.19
C ASP A 325 13.68 -6.40 -8.71
N GLU A 326 14.83 -6.57 -9.40
CA GLU A 326 14.85 -6.81 -10.83
C GLU A 326 14.15 -8.12 -11.23
N ILE A 327 14.31 -9.18 -10.43
CA ILE A 327 13.61 -10.45 -10.64
C ILE A 327 12.09 -10.24 -10.58
N LEU A 328 11.62 -9.54 -9.55
CA LEU A 328 10.21 -9.26 -9.39
C LEU A 328 9.65 -8.36 -10.49
N GLU A 329 10.40 -7.32 -10.87
CA GLU A 329 10.01 -6.40 -11.94
C GLU A 329 9.87 -7.13 -13.28
N LYS A 330 10.80 -8.03 -13.62
CA LYS A 330 10.75 -8.86 -14.83
C LYS A 330 9.56 -9.83 -14.83
N LYS A 331 9.30 -10.51 -13.71
CA LYS A 331 8.13 -11.38 -13.56
C LYS A 331 6.82 -10.61 -13.76
N THR A 332 6.74 -9.41 -13.17
CA THR A 332 5.57 -8.54 -13.31
C THR A 332 5.38 -8.08 -14.76
N ALA A 333 6.46 -7.65 -15.42
CA ALA A 333 6.42 -7.22 -16.81
C ALA A 333 5.93 -8.35 -17.75
N SER A 334 6.46 -9.58 -17.58
CA SER A 334 6.03 -10.74 -18.35
C SER A 334 4.54 -11.07 -18.18
N LEU A 335 4.02 -10.97 -16.94
CA LEU A 335 2.59 -11.16 -16.66
C LEU A 335 1.75 -10.11 -17.39
N LEU A 336 2.12 -8.84 -17.29
CA LEU A 336 1.36 -7.74 -17.90
C LEU A 336 1.41 -7.76 -19.42
N GLU A 337 2.53 -8.16 -20.01
CA GLU A 337 2.64 -8.36 -21.46
C GLU A 337 1.63 -9.43 -21.94
N GLY A 338 1.59 -10.58 -21.23
CA GLY A 338 0.61 -11.63 -21.54
C GLY A 338 -0.85 -11.19 -21.37
N TRP A 339 -1.14 -10.30 -20.40
CA TRP A 339 -2.49 -9.74 -20.23
C TRP A 339 -2.84 -8.74 -21.33
N LYS A 340 -1.90 -7.89 -21.76
CA LYS A 340 -2.09 -6.98 -22.92
C LYS A 340 -2.37 -7.76 -24.20
N GLU A 341 -1.58 -8.80 -24.47
CA GLU A 341 -1.84 -9.66 -25.64
C GLU A 341 -3.22 -10.36 -25.60
N ALA A 342 -3.67 -10.77 -24.40
CA ALA A 342 -5.00 -11.38 -24.24
C ALA A 342 -6.12 -10.35 -24.47
N ALA A 343 -5.95 -9.13 -23.98
CA ALA A 343 -6.88 -8.02 -24.17
C ALA A 343 -6.98 -7.61 -25.66
N ASP A 344 -5.85 -7.47 -26.35
CA ASP A 344 -5.80 -7.14 -27.77
C ASP A 344 -6.53 -8.18 -28.60
N LYS A 345 -6.33 -9.48 -28.32
CA LYS A 345 -7.02 -10.58 -29.01
C LYS A 345 -8.53 -10.59 -28.77
N ALA A 346 -8.96 -10.14 -27.59
CA ALA A 346 -10.37 -10.03 -27.24
C ALA A 346 -11.02 -8.72 -27.69
N GLY A 347 -10.25 -7.76 -28.19
CA GLY A 347 -10.72 -6.41 -28.57
C GLY A 347 -11.14 -5.56 -27.36
N VAL A 348 -10.47 -5.74 -26.21
CA VAL A 348 -10.76 -5.03 -24.97
C VAL A 348 -9.65 -3.99 -24.72
N PRO A 349 -9.99 -2.70 -24.51
CA PRO A 349 -9.01 -1.70 -24.18
C PRO A 349 -8.45 -1.95 -22.78
N LEU A 350 -7.12 -2.01 -22.64
CA LEU A 350 -6.45 -2.30 -21.38
C LEU A 350 -5.21 -1.43 -21.21
N ILE A 351 -5.22 -0.62 -20.17
CA ILE A 351 -4.04 0.09 -19.67
C ILE A 351 -3.44 -0.73 -18.52
N CYS A 352 -2.13 -0.95 -18.55
CA CYS A 352 -1.40 -1.65 -17.49
C CYS A 352 -0.33 -0.74 -16.93
N HIS A 353 -0.35 -0.54 -15.62
CA HIS A 353 0.71 0.17 -14.90
C HIS A 353 1.55 -0.80 -14.09
N GLN A 354 2.85 -0.48 -13.97
CA GLN A 354 3.81 -1.23 -13.18
C GLN A 354 4.78 -0.27 -12.48
N SER A 355 5.11 -0.59 -11.24
CA SER A 355 6.26 0.00 -10.53
C SER A 355 6.93 -1.06 -9.68
N GLY A 356 8.05 -1.59 -10.18
CA GLY A 356 8.72 -2.76 -9.60
C GLY A 356 7.80 -3.99 -9.56
N SER A 357 7.48 -4.48 -8.36
CA SER A 357 6.59 -5.62 -8.13
C SER A 357 5.13 -5.25 -7.84
N MET A 358 4.80 -3.97 -7.92
CA MET A 358 3.43 -3.46 -7.86
C MET A 358 2.89 -3.28 -9.26
N PHE A 359 1.62 -3.63 -9.48
CA PHE A 359 0.98 -3.45 -10.77
C PHE A 359 -0.53 -3.31 -10.66
N GLY A 360 -1.13 -2.74 -11.69
CA GLY A 360 -2.56 -2.58 -11.81
C GLY A 360 -3.01 -2.54 -13.26
N ILE A 361 -4.31 -2.73 -13.48
CA ILE A 361 -4.92 -2.65 -14.81
C ILE A 361 -6.16 -1.80 -14.79
N PHE A 362 -6.40 -1.12 -15.89
CA PHE A 362 -7.61 -0.34 -16.14
C PHE A 362 -8.22 -0.74 -17.48
N PHE A 363 -9.51 -1.02 -17.48
CA PHE A 363 -10.28 -1.18 -18.72
C PHE A 363 -10.62 0.21 -19.26
N SER A 364 -9.67 0.79 -19.99
CA SER A 364 -9.73 2.17 -20.48
C SER A 364 -9.00 2.31 -21.80
N GLU A 365 -9.52 3.17 -22.69
CA GLU A 365 -8.85 3.58 -23.94
C GLU A 365 -7.83 4.71 -23.70
N LYS A 366 -7.97 5.43 -22.58
CA LYS A 366 -7.13 6.56 -22.21
C LYS A 366 -6.15 6.16 -21.12
N GLU A 367 -4.97 6.80 -21.13
CA GLU A 367 -4.02 6.71 -20.02
C GLU A 367 -4.66 7.17 -18.70
N VAL A 368 -4.32 6.51 -17.61
CA VAL A 368 -4.86 6.80 -16.27
C VAL A 368 -3.77 7.41 -15.42
N LEU A 369 -3.86 8.71 -15.18
CA LEU A 369 -2.80 9.46 -14.49
C LEU A 369 -3.21 9.94 -13.09
N ASN A 370 -4.49 9.92 -12.77
CA ASN A 370 -5.05 10.46 -11.53
C ASN A 370 -6.33 9.71 -11.12
N TYR A 371 -6.92 10.13 -10.02
CA TYR A 371 -8.13 9.49 -9.49
C TYR A 371 -9.39 9.67 -10.37
N PRO A 372 -9.68 10.85 -10.94
CA PRO A 372 -10.75 11.00 -11.93
C PRO A 372 -10.62 10.04 -13.12
N ASP A 373 -9.42 9.89 -13.71
CA ASP A 373 -9.20 8.94 -14.81
C ASP A 373 -9.46 7.49 -14.37
N ALA A 374 -9.01 7.12 -13.17
CA ALA A 374 -9.26 5.79 -12.61
C ALA A 374 -10.77 5.52 -12.41
N CYS A 375 -11.55 6.54 -12.05
CA CYS A 375 -13.01 6.44 -11.92
C CYS A 375 -13.73 6.28 -13.27
N GLU A 376 -13.15 6.75 -14.38
CA GLU A 376 -13.71 6.61 -15.73
C GLU A 376 -13.49 5.20 -16.31
N ALA A 377 -12.59 4.39 -15.74
CA ALA A 377 -12.35 3.02 -16.19
C ALA A 377 -13.61 2.13 -16.08
N ASN A 378 -13.78 1.19 -17.02
CA ASN A 378 -14.97 0.37 -17.11
C ASN A 378 -15.07 -0.67 -15.99
N ALA A 379 -15.85 -0.36 -14.95
CA ALA A 379 -16.08 -1.23 -13.80
C ALA A 379 -16.83 -2.54 -14.13
N SER A 380 -17.67 -2.55 -15.19
CA SER A 380 -18.37 -3.76 -15.60
C SER A 380 -17.41 -4.77 -16.22
N GLN A 381 -16.51 -4.31 -17.09
CA GLN A 381 -15.45 -5.14 -17.67
C GLN A 381 -14.50 -5.67 -16.59
N PHE A 382 -14.09 -4.82 -15.64
CA PHE A 382 -13.30 -5.27 -14.50
C PHE A 382 -14.00 -6.38 -13.71
N LYS A 383 -15.29 -6.21 -13.40
CA LYS A 383 -16.06 -7.21 -12.66
C LYS A 383 -16.14 -8.54 -13.40
N ALA A 384 -16.43 -8.52 -14.70
CA ALA A 384 -16.52 -9.73 -15.50
C ALA A 384 -15.16 -10.46 -15.58
N TRP A 385 -14.08 -9.70 -15.79
CA TRP A 385 -12.71 -10.20 -15.77
C TRP A 385 -12.35 -10.80 -14.39
N PHE A 386 -12.58 -10.07 -13.30
CA PHE A 386 -12.32 -10.53 -11.95
C PHE A 386 -13.00 -11.86 -11.62
N LEU A 387 -14.32 -11.97 -11.89
CA LEU A 387 -15.09 -13.20 -11.65
C LEU A 387 -14.57 -14.37 -12.46
N SER A 388 -14.22 -14.14 -13.73
CA SER A 388 -13.67 -15.17 -14.60
C SER A 388 -12.27 -15.62 -14.15
N MET A 389 -11.42 -14.70 -13.66
CA MET A 389 -10.12 -15.04 -13.09
C MET A 389 -10.28 -15.86 -11.80
N LEU A 390 -11.20 -15.47 -10.91
CA LEU A 390 -11.49 -16.19 -9.67
C LEU A 390 -11.97 -17.62 -9.97
N ASP A 391 -12.86 -17.80 -10.94
CA ASP A 391 -13.34 -19.13 -11.41
C ASP A 391 -12.22 -20.01 -11.95
N GLN A 392 -11.14 -19.42 -12.42
CA GLN A 392 -9.94 -20.11 -12.91
C GLN A 392 -8.83 -20.19 -11.84
N HIS A 393 -9.19 -20.02 -10.59
CA HIS A 393 -8.27 -20.13 -9.45
C HIS A 393 -7.16 -19.08 -9.42
N ILE A 394 -7.42 -17.86 -9.90
CA ILE A 394 -6.53 -16.71 -9.76
C ILE A 394 -7.17 -15.73 -8.77
N TYR A 395 -6.47 -15.47 -7.66
CA TYR A 395 -6.95 -14.61 -6.58
C TYR A 395 -6.42 -13.18 -6.77
N LEU A 396 -7.35 -12.26 -7.04
CA LEU A 396 -7.08 -10.85 -7.32
C LEU A 396 -7.82 -9.96 -6.32
N ALA A 397 -7.46 -8.68 -6.27
CA ALA A 397 -8.18 -7.72 -5.45
C ALA A 397 -9.60 -7.47 -6.00
N PRO A 398 -10.64 -7.50 -5.14
CA PRO A 398 -12.04 -7.36 -5.56
C PRO A 398 -12.46 -5.90 -5.75
N SER A 399 -11.59 -5.08 -6.32
CA SER A 399 -11.83 -3.66 -6.57
C SER A 399 -10.92 -3.16 -7.69
N PRO A 400 -11.42 -2.35 -8.65
CA PRO A 400 -10.60 -1.77 -9.71
C PRO A 400 -9.61 -0.70 -9.18
N PHE A 401 -9.72 -0.28 -7.93
CA PHE A 401 -8.84 0.70 -7.30
C PHE A 401 -7.69 0.08 -6.49
N GLU A 402 -7.61 -1.24 -6.45
CA GLU A 402 -6.60 -1.92 -5.64
C GLU A 402 -5.42 -2.41 -6.49
N THR A 403 -4.23 -2.14 -6.00
CA THR A 403 -2.97 -2.63 -6.57
C THR A 403 -2.82 -4.14 -6.35
N LEU A 404 -2.18 -4.79 -7.31
CA LEU A 404 -1.77 -6.19 -7.28
C LEU A 404 -0.25 -6.30 -7.03
N PHE A 405 0.20 -7.45 -6.55
CA PHE A 405 1.57 -7.63 -6.08
C PHE A 405 2.16 -8.95 -6.58
N MET A 406 3.32 -8.87 -7.21
CA MET A 406 4.17 -10.00 -7.50
C MET A 406 4.96 -10.38 -6.25
N SER A 407 5.08 -11.67 -5.93
CA SER A 407 5.98 -12.17 -4.90
C SER A 407 7.12 -12.99 -5.49
N TYR A 408 8.18 -13.15 -4.73
CA TYR A 408 9.32 -13.98 -5.13
C TYR A 408 8.93 -15.46 -5.33
N ALA A 409 7.90 -15.91 -4.61
CA ALA A 409 7.39 -17.27 -4.67
C ALA A 409 6.59 -17.61 -5.95
N HIS A 410 6.11 -16.61 -6.71
CA HIS A 410 5.46 -16.90 -7.99
C HIS A 410 6.45 -17.55 -8.95
N SER A 411 6.15 -18.75 -9.38
CA SER A 411 6.93 -19.48 -10.38
C SER A 411 6.57 -19.01 -11.80
N ASP A 412 7.43 -19.35 -12.78
CA ASP A 412 7.12 -19.12 -14.18
C ASP A 412 5.85 -19.88 -14.59
N GLU A 413 5.62 -21.09 -14.02
CA GLU A 413 4.41 -21.87 -14.23
C GLU A 413 3.15 -21.16 -13.70
N ASP A 414 3.24 -20.48 -12.53
CA ASP A 414 2.14 -19.67 -12.00
C ASP A 414 1.79 -18.51 -12.94
N ILE A 415 2.81 -17.84 -13.47
CA ILE A 415 2.66 -16.73 -14.41
C ILE A 415 2.02 -17.23 -15.71
N GLU A 416 2.50 -18.32 -16.28
CA GLU A 416 1.94 -18.93 -17.50
C GLU A 416 0.47 -19.34 -17.31
N LYS A 417 0.13 -19.98 -16.18
CA LYS A 417 -1.26 -20.31 -15.82
C LYS A 417 -2.13 -19.07 -15.74
N THR A 418 -1.62 -18.01 -15.13
CA THR A 418 -2.35 -16.75 -14.99
C THR A 418 -2.57 -16.05 -16.33
N ILE A 419 -1.56 -16.05 -17.21
CA ILE A 419 -1.70 -15.52 -18.59
C ILE A 419 -2.71 -16.34 -19.39
N LYS A 420 -2.70 -17.67 -19.22
CA LYS A 420 -3.68 -18.52 -19.88
C LYS A 420 -5.10 -18.23 -19.39
N ALA A 421 -5.29 -18.05 -18.08
CA ALA A 421 -6.59 -17.70 -17.49
C ALA A 421 -7.09 -16.34 -18.01
N ALA A 422 -6.20 -15.38 -18.18
CA ALA A 422 -6.53 -14.05 -18.67
C ALA A 422 -7.17 -14.05 -20.07
N LYS A 423 -6.84 -15.00 -20.95
CA LYS A 423 -7.46 -15.11 -22.29
C LYS A 423 -8.97 -15.29 -22.18
N THR A 424 -9.42 -16.25 -21.38
CA THR A 424 -10.86 -16.48 -21.14
C THR A 424 -11.49 -15.30 -20.38
N ALA A 425 -10.75 -14.71 -19.44
CA ALA A 425 -11.25 -13.60 -18.65
C ALA A 425 -11.43 -12.30 -19.47
N MET A 426 -10.55 -12.04 -20.45
CA MET A 426 -10.72 -10.92 -21.38
C MET A 426 -11.89 -11.12 -22.34
N GLU A 427 -12.15 -12.38 -22.79
CA GLU A 427 -13.35 -12.70 -23.56
C GLU A 427 -14.65 -12.46 -22.74
N ALA A 428 -14.61 -12.68 -21.42
CA ALA A 428 -15.73 -12.36 -20.55
C ALA A 428 -15.90 -10.83 -20.39
N ALA A 429 -14.80 -10.09 -20.24
CA ALA A 429 -14.80 -8.63 -20.18
C ALA A 429 -15.31 -7.99 -21.49
N ALA A 430 -14.99 -8.57 -22.64
CA ALA A 430 -15.47 -8.10 -23.96
C ALA A 430 -17.00 -8.17 -24.11
N LYS A 431 -17.69 -8.97 -23.31
CA LYS A 431 -19.15 -9.18 -23.35
C LYS A 431 -19.90 -8.37 -22.29
N ALA A 432 -19.19 -7.69 -21.40
CA ALA A 432 -19.74 -6.93 -20.29
C ALA A 432 -19.89 -5.43 -20.61
#